data_dc45d7b0bf8b38549db6c794c7da290f
#
_entry.id   dc45d7b0bf8b38549db6c794c7da290f
#
_cell.length_a   1.000
_cell.length_b   1.000
_cell.length_c   1.000
_cell.angle_alpha   90.00
_cell.angle_beta   90.00
_cell.angle_gamma   90.00
#
_symmetry.space_group_name_H-M   'P 1'
#
loop_
_entity.id
_entity.type
_entity.pdbx_description
1 polymer ?
#
loop_
_entity_poly.entity_id
_entity_poly.type
_entity_poly.pdbx_seq_one_letter_code
_entity_poly.pdbx_strand_id
1 'polypeptide(L)'
;MESLRGLSSSPASAYDELVTGQKSIRYHWQGILSVIRSLPGGGLRERVQSARRQLEESGATVNMLDDRGAPGWTFDPLPFVIAPDEWSAIESGLIQRAQLLDRILADLYGPQALLKEGLVPPMLVHANRHFLRACRVTDGVAPSRYLDQYAVDLVRLADGRWHVLADHTEVPSGAGYALEMRRVLARSLPEAFRSIPVRHLRSFVDRWHDSLAALAPAGVANPNMAVLTPGSLSATYFEHVYLAKQLAVPLVEAGDLTVRHNIVFLKTDRKSTRLNSSHT
;
A
#
# COMPACT_ATOMS: atom_id res chain seq x y z
N MET A 1 -25.64 25.24 -11.72
CA MET A 1 -24.37 25.87 -11.27
C MET A 1 -24.34 26.16 -9.77
N GLU A 2 -25.46 26.16 -9.11
CA GLU A 2 -25.57 26.50 -7.66
C GLU A 2 -25.13 25.39 -6.70
N SER A 3 -25.22 24.12 -7.12
CA SER A 3 -24.89 22.97 -6.25
C SER A 3 -23.39 22.66 -6.07
N LEU A 4 -22.49 23.40 -6.73
CA LEU A 4 -21.04 23.22 -6.59
C LEU A 4 -20.35 24.35 -5.79
N ARG A 5 -21.09 25.36 -5.35
CA ARG A 5 -20.53 26.48 -4.59
C ARG A 5 -19.99 26.12 -3.21
N GLY A 6 -20.32 24.92 -2.70
CA GLY A 6 -19.85 24.42 -1.40
C GLY A 6 -18.58 23.56 -1.44
N LEU A 7 -18.09 23.17 -2.63
CA LEU A 7 -16.95 22.25 -2.76
C LEU A 7 -15.58 22.92 -2.85
N SER A 8 -15.53 24.24 -2.99
CA SER A 8 -14.27 24.98 -3.14
C SER A 8 -14.06 25.91 -1.93
N SER A 9 -13.58 25.36 -0.84
CA SER A 9 -13.07 26.14 0.30
C SER A 9 -11.62 25.80 0.62
N SER A 10 -10.79 25.58 -0.40
CA SER A 10 -9.34 25.50 -0.18
C SER A 10 -8.83 26.85 0.32
N PRO A 11 -7.99 26.90 1.37
CA PRO A 11 -7.34 28.14 1.76
C PRO A 11 -6.59 28.73 0.55
N ALA A 12 -6.52 30.03 0.46
CA ALA A 12 -5.96 30.75 -0.71
C ALA A 12 -4.51 30.36 -1.08
N SER A 13 -3.85 29.56 -0.24
CA SER A 13 -2.49 29.03 -0.41
C SER A 13 -2.42 27.55 -0.79
N ALA A 14 -3.56 26.83 -0.94
CA ALA A 14 -3.56 25.42 -1.26
C ALA A 14 -3.85 25.19 -2.76
N TYR A 15 -3.27 24.10 -3.31
CA TYR A 15 -3.61 23.67 -4.67
C TYR A 15 -5.04 23.10 -4.68
N ASP A 16 -5.85 23.58 -5.61
CA ASP A 16 -7.20 23.05 -5.80
C ASP A 16 -7.16 21.90 -6.81
N GLU A 17 -7.50 20.70 -6.35
CA GLU A 17 -7.49 19.48 -7.17
C GLU A 17 -8.59 19.47 -8.23
N LEU A 18 -9.69 20.15 -7.98
CA LEU A 18 -10.89 20.12 -8.83
C LEU A 18 -10.91 21.26 -9.83
N VAL A 19 -10.49 22.47 -9.41
CA VAL A 19 -10.66 23.69 -10.16
C VAL A 19 -9.32 24.31 -10.51
N THR A 20 -9.20 24.84 -11.73
CA THR A 20 -8.03 25.61 -12.15
C THR A 20 -8.07 27.03 -11.61
N GLY A 21 -6.94 27.73 -11.64
CA GLY A 21 -6.89 29.17 -11.31
C GLY A 21 -7.84 30.05 -12.14
N GLN A 22 -8.27 29.58 -13.31
CA GLN A 22 -9.27 30.22 -14.17
C GLN A 22 -10.73 29.82 -13.82
N LYS A 23 -10.94 29.15 -12.69
CA LYS A 23 -12.24 28.66 -12.21
C LYS A 23 -12.92 27.65 -13.15
N SER A 24 -12.17 26.94 -13.97
CA SER A 24 -12.67 25.83 -14.80
C SER A 24 -12.34 24.48 -14.13
N ILE A 25 -13.21 23.49 -14.34
CA ILE A 25 -12.99 22.15 -13.83
C ILE A 25 -11.84 21.50 -14.62
N ARG A 26 -10.88 20.92 -13.88
CA ARG A 26 -9.77 20.18 -14.50
C ARG A 26 -10.27 18.99 -15.30
N TYR A 27 -9.65 18.72 -16.46
CA TYR A 27 -10.15 17.77 -17.45
C TYR A 27 -10.36 16.36 -16.88
N HIS A 28 -9.48 15.87 -16.03
CA HIS A 28 -9.55 14.54 -15.46
C HIS A 28 -10.69 14.34 -14.44
N TRP A 29 -11.27 15.45 -13.93
CA TRP A 29 -12.45 15.42 -13.07
C TRP A 29 -13.78 15.47 -13.83
N GLN A 30 -13.77 15.87 -15.12
CA GLN A 30 -14.99 16.06 -15.89
C GLN A 30 -15.82 14.78 -16.02
N GLY A 31 -15.16 13.62 -16.21
CA GLY A 31 -15.82 12.32 -16.33
C GLY A 31 -16.60 11.93 -15.09
N ILE A 32 -15.94 11.95 -13.91
CA ILE A 32 -16.60 11.58 -12.65
C ILE A 32 -17.71 12.55 -12.27
N LEU A 33 -17.51 13.85 -12.48
CA LEU A 33 -18.54 14.85 -12.23
C LEU A 33 -19.75 14.71 -13.17
N SER A 34 -19.52 14.34 -14.43
CA SER A 34 -20.61 14.03 -15.38
C SER A 34 -21.47 12.87 -14.88
N VAL A 35 -20.84 11.78 -14.42
CA VAL A 35 -21.53 10.63 -13.84
C VAL A 35 -22.34 11.06 -12.63
N ILE A 36 -21.72 11.78 -11.68
CA ILE A 36 -22.42 12.23 -10.46
C ILE A 36 -23.63 13.11 -10.78
N ARG A 37 -23.50 14.00 -11.75
CA ARG A 37 -24.62 14.88 -12.20
C ARG A 37 -25.75 14.13 -12.88
N SER A 38 -25.45 13.00 -13.50
CA SER A 38 -26.46 12.17 -14.18
C SER A 38 -27.27 11.30 -13.21
N LEU A 39 -26.86 11.20 -11.95
CA LEU A 39 -27.58 10.42 -10.95
C LEU A 39 -28.92 11.10 -10.61
N PRO A 40 -29.99 10.31 -10.40
CA PRO A 40 -31.27 10.83 -9.91
C PRO A 40 -31.10 11.60 -8.58
N GLY A 41 -32.05 12.49 -8.30
CA GLY A 41 -32.08 13.23 -7.02
C GLY A 41 -31.99 12.26 -5.82
N GLY A 42 -31.02 12.46 -4.95
CA GLY A 42 -30.72 11.54 -3.84
C GLY A 42 -29.85 10.32 -4.17
N GLY A 43 -29.65 10.00 -5.46
CA GLY A 43 -28.96 8.79 -5.90
C GLY A 43 -27.51 8.66 -5.38
N LEU A 44 -26.78 9.77 -5.26
CA LEU A 44 -25.44 9.74 -4.65
C LEU A 44 -25.50 9.34 -3.18
N ARG A 45 -26.47 9.88 -2.42
CA ARG A 45 -26.63 9.55 -0.99
C ARG A 45 -26.94 8.06 -0.80
N GLU A 46 -27.82 7.50 -1.60
CA GLU A 46 -28.18 6.08 -1.55
C GLU A 46 -26.98 5.19 -1.85
N ARG A 47 -26.17 5.55 -2.85
CA ARG A 47 -24.93 4.84 -3.22
C ARG A 47 -23.88 4.92 -2.11
N VAL A 48 -23.72 6.07 -1.46
CA VAL A 48 -22.83 6.24 -0.31
C VAL A 48 -23.27 5.34 0.85
N GLN A 49 -24.58 5.28 1.16
CA GLN A 49 -25.09 4.41 2.21
C GLN A 49 -24.88 2.93 1.85
N SER A 50 -25.09 2.55 0.60
CA SER A 50 -24.80 1.19 0.12
C SER A 50 -23.31 0.85 0.24
N ALA A 51 -22.44 1.77 -0.15
CA ALA A 51 -21.00 1.59 -0.01
C ALA A 51 -20.55 1.39 1.43
N ARG A 52 -21.09 2.19 2.36
CA ARG A 52 -20.81 2.05 3.81
C ARG A 52 -21.24 0.68 4.32
N ARG A 53 -22.45 0.23 4.00
CA ARG A 53 -22.89 -1.13 4.37
C ARG A 53 -21.98 -2.20 3.82
N GLN A 54 -21.54 -2.11 2.56
CA GLN A 54 -20.62 -3.07 1.96
C GLN A 54 -19.25 -3.10 2.69
N LEU A 55 -18.76 -1.97 3.16
CA LEU A 55 -17.52 -1.90 3.94
C LEU A 55 -17.70 -2.53 5.33
N GLU A 56 -18.81 -2.24 6.00
CA GLU A 56 -19.16 -2.86 7.29
C GLU A 56 -19.29 -4.39 7.16
N GLU A 57 -20.02 -4.87 6.15
CA GLU A 57 -20.20 -6.29 5.85
C GLU A 57 -18.89 -7.00 5.48
N SER A 58 -17.95 -6.29 4.83
CA SER A 58 -16.63 -6.86 4.49
C SER A 58 -15.69 -6.92 5.70
N GLY A 59 -16.07 -6.34 6.83
CA GLY A 59 -15.21 -6.23 8.00
C GLY A 59 -14.04 -5.26 7.81
N ALA A 60 -14.12 -4.35 6.83
CA ALA A 60 -13.12 -3.31 6.58
C ALA A 60 -13.14 -2.27 7.71
N THR A 61 -12.70 -2.69 8.88
CA THR A 61 -12.57 -1.84 10.07
C THR A 61 -11.10 -1.70 10.43
N VAL A 62 -10.73 -0.53 10.93
CA VAL A 62 -9.48 -0.38 11.66
C VAL A 62 -9.83 -0.63 13.11
N ASN A 63 -9.30 -1.70 13.69
CA ASN A 63 -9.45 -1.98 15.12
C ASN A 63 -8.60 -0.98 15.91
N MET A 64 -9.05 0.25 15.99
CA MET A 64 -8.46 1.20 16.91
C MET A 64 -8.93 0.85 18.31
N LEU A 65 -8.04 0.24 19.08
CA LEU A 65 -8.17 0.12 20.54
C LEU A 65 -7.95 1.51 21.17
N ASP A 66 -8.68 2.51 20.71
CA ASP A 66 -8.68 3.82 21.36
C ASP A 66 -10.00 3.97 22.10
N ASP A 67 -9.92 3.90 23.43
CA ASP A 67 -11.03 4.17 24.38
C ASP A 67 -11.68 5.57 24.20
N ARG A 68 -11.17 6.37 23.29
CA ARG A 68 -11.63 7.74 23.00
C ARG A 68 -12.72 7.83 21.94
N GLY A 69 -13.24 6.71 21.46
CA GLY A 69 -14.32 6.71 20.48
C GLY A 69 -13.93 7.38 19.16
N ALA A 70 -12.69 7.15 18.70
CA ALA A 70 -12.24 7.64 17.41
C ALA A 70 -13.24 7.20 16.32
N PRO A 71 -13.65 8.10 15.42
CA PRO A 71 -14.56 7.73 14.36
C PRO A 71 -13.93 6.62 13.55
N GLY A 72 -14.68 5.53 13.36
CA GLY A 72 -14.25 4.44 12.49
C GLY A 72 -13.85 4.97 11.12
N TRP A 73 -13.12 4.17 10.38
CA TRP A 73 -12.67 4.51 9.04
C TRP A 73 -13.80 5.05 8.17
N THR A 74 -13.69 6.30 7.71
CA THR A 74 -14.71 6.99 6.95
C THR A 74 -14.49 6.80 5.46
N PHE A 75 -15.55 6.36 4.78
CA PHE A 75 -15.56 6.23 3.32
C PHE A 75 -15.84 7.59 2.67
N ASP A 76 -14.91 8.04 1.83
CA ASP A 76 -15.16 9.16 0.92
C ASP A 76 -15.73 8.61 -0.40
N PRO A 77 -16.97 8.99 -0.78
CA PRO A 77 -17.59 8.54 -2.01
C PRO A 77 -17.01 9.20 -3.26
N LEU A 78 -16.28 10.29 -3.11
CA LEU A 78 -15.65 10.99 -4.22
C LEU A 78 -14.21 10.51 -4.36
N PRO A 79 -13.90 9.67 -5.39
CA PRO A 79 -12.54 9.19 -5.57
C PRO A 79 -11.60 10.33 -5.92
N PHE A 80 -10.39 10.31 -5.35
CA PHE A 80 -9.32 11.19 -5.76
C PHE A 80 -8.83 10.77 -7.16
N VAL A 81 -8.93 11.67 -8.13
CA VAL A 81 -8.60 11.39 -9.53
C VAL A 81 -7.24 11.98 -9.87
N ILE A 82 -6.29 11.14 -10.23
CA ILE A 82 -4.95 11.54 -10.70
C ILE A 82 -4.91 11.36 -12.22
N ALA A 83 -4.46 12.39 -12.93
CA ALA A 83 -4.33 12.34 -14.38
C ALA A 83 -3.23 11.35 -14.83
N PRO A 84 -3.36 10.69 -16.01
CA PRO A 84 -2.40 9.68 -16.48
C PRO A 84 -0.97 10.19 -16.62
N ASP A 85 -0.79 11.39 -17.12
CA ASP A 85 0.50 12.07 -17.29
C ASP A 85 1.13 12.40 -15.93
N GLU A 86 0.35 12.90 -14.99
CA GLU A 86 0.78 13.11 -13.61
C GLU A 86 1.22 11.80 -12.94
N TRP A 87 0.38 10.76 -13.07
CA TRP A 87 0.71 9.45 -12.51
C TRP A 87 2.01 8.88 -13.09
N SER A 88 2.22 9.02 -14.39
CA SER A 88 3.45 8.56 -15.05
C SER A 88 4.71 9.24 -14.50
N ALA A 89 4.62 10.53 -14.22
CA ALA A 89 5.73 11.29 -13.60
C ALA A 89 5.98 10.83 -12.15
N ILE A 90 4.90 10.66 -11.35
CA ILE A 90 4.98 10.15 -9.97
C ILE A 90 5.60 8.74 -9.99
N GLU A 91 5.06 7.82 -10.79
CA GLU A 91 5.52 6.43 -10.88
C GLU A 91 6.99 6.34 -11.24
N SER A 92 7.44 7.10 -12.25
CA SER A 92 8.85 7.15 -12.66
C SER A 92 9.77 7.64 -11.53
N GLY A 93 9.38 8.72 -10.85
CA GLY A 93 10.16 9.26 -9.72
C GLY A 93 10.22 8.29 -8.54
N LEU A 94 9.12 7.60 -8.22
CA LEU A 94 9.07 6.62 -7.14
C LEU A 94 9.89 5.36 -7.45
N ILE A 95 9.88 4.90 -8.69
CA ILE A 95 10.74 3.78 -9.13
C ILE A 95 12.21 4.13 -8.93
N GLN A 96 12.65 5.32 -9.37
CA GLN A 96 14.01 5.79 -9.18
C GLN A 96 14.39 5.86 -7.69
N ARG A 97 13.48 6.38 -6.86
CA ARG A 97 13.69 6.51 -5.41
C ARG A 97 13.80 5.14 -4.74
N ALA A 98 12.91 4.20 -5.06
CA ALA A 98 12.98 2.83 -4.54
C ALA A 98 14.29 2.13 -4.91
N GLN A 99 14.74 2.27 -6.16
CA GLN A 99 16.03 1.73 -6.62
C GLN A 99 17.21 2.36 -5.87
N LEU A 100 17.16 3.66 -5.59
CA LEU A 100 18.19 4.32 -4.79
C LEU A 100 18.23 3.77 -3.36
N LEU A 101 17.08 3.64 -2.71
CA LEU A 101 16.97 3.09 -1.36
C LEU A 101 17.46 1.64 -1.29
N ASP A 102 17.12 0.82 -2.28
CA ASP A 102 17.59 -0.55 -2.38
C ASP A 102 19.12 -0.61 -2.48
N ARG A 103 19.74 0.24 -3.30
CA ARG A 103 21.22 0.34 -3.42
C ARG A 103 21.86 0.84 -2.12
N ILE A 104 21.24 1.77 -1.42
CA ILE A 104 21.72 2.23 -0.10
C ILE A 104 21.71 1.06 0.89
N LEU A 105 20.63 0.28 0.94
CA LEU A 105 20.54 -0.91 1.80
C LEU A 105 21.61 -1.94 1.42
N ALA A 106 21.79 -2.20 0.12
CA ALA A 106 22.83 -3.11 -0.38
C ALA A 106 24.24 -2.68 0.07
N ASP A 107 24.54 -1.39 0.06
CA ASP A 107 25.81 -0.87 0.56
C ASP A 107 25.92 -0.99 2.09
N LEU A 108 24.90 -0.59 2.81
CA LEU A 108 24.92 -0.61 4.29
C LEU A 108 25.03 -2.02 4.87
N TYR A 109 24.41 -3.00 4.25
CA TYR A 109 24.50 -4.41 4.64
C TYR A 109 25.65 -5.15 3.97
N GLY A 110 26.36 -4.53 3.03
CA GLY A 110 27.49 -5.05 2.30
C GLY A 110 28.80 -4.29 2.59
N PRO A 111 29.40 -3.64 1.57
CA PRO A 111 30.74 -3.03 1.65
C PRO A 111 30.82 -1.80 2.56
N GLN A 112 29.70 -1.13 2.84
CA GLN A 112 29.61 0.09 3.64
C GLN A 112 30.48 1.25 3.10
N ALA A 113 30.51 1.43 1.79
CA ALA A 113 31.25 2.50 1.16
C ALA A 113 30.73 3.88 1.58
N LEU A 114 29.40 4.05 1.68
CA LEU A 114 28.76 5.30 2.13
C LEU A 114 29.25 5.74 3.52
N LEU A 115 29.52 4.78 4.42
CA LEU A 115 30.04 5.06 5.76
C LEU A 115 31.54 5.36 5.71
N LYS A 116 32.32 4.61 4.93
CA LYS A 116 33.78 4.77 4.80
C LYS A 116 34.13 6.10 4.14
N GLU A 117 33.34 6.54 3.19
CA GLU A 117 33.51 7.81 2.47
C GLU A 117 32.91 9.02 3.23
N GLY A 118 32.28 8.76 4.38
CA GLY A 118 31.69 9.82 5.22
C GLY A 118 30.42 10.48 4.65
N LEU A 119 29.79 9.87 3.64
CA LEU A 119 28.55 10.35 3.05
C LEU A 119 27.34 10.13 3.98
N VAL A 120 27.40 9.06 4.79
CA VAL A 120 26.40 8.76 5.82
C VAL A 120 27.14 8.65 7.17
N PRO A 121 26.73 9.43 8.19
CA PRO A 121 27.32 9.32 9.52
C PRO A 121 27.10 7.92 10.11
N PRO A 122 28.15 7.20 10.58
CA PRO A 122 27.99 5.84 11.12
C PRO A 122 26.99 5.72 12.27
N MET A 123 26.83 6.77 13.07
CA MET A 123 25.87 6.79 14.16
C MET A 123 24.42 6.64 13.70
N LEU A 124 24.06 7.18 12.53
CA LEU A 124 22.70 7.04 12.00
C LEU A 124 22.36 5.58 11.67
N VAL A 125 23.36 4.77 11.33
CA VAL A 125 23.19 3.36 10.98
C VAL A 125 23.36 2.49 12.22
N HIS A 126 24.50 2.59 12.89
CA HIS A 126 24.86 1.63 13.95
C HIS A 126 24.14 1.86 15.28
N ALA A 127 23.65 3.07 15.55
CA ALA A 127 22.81 3.36 16.70
C ALA A 127 21.31 3.10 16.42
N ASN A 128 20.93 2.86 15.17
CA ASN A 128 19.56 2.52 14.84
C ASN A 128 19.26 1.07 15.25
N ARG A 129 18.27 0.89 16.12
CA ARG A 129 17.82 -0.43 16.60
C ARG A 129 17.30 -1.35 15.50
N HIS A 130 16.87 -0.79 14.36
CA HIS A 130 16.38 -1.53 13.21
C HIS A 130 17.51 -1.99 12.26
N PHE A 131 18.75 -1.55 12.49
CA PHE A 131 19.89 -2.07 11.75
C PHE A 131 20.29 -3.44 12.29
N LEU A 132 19.99 -4.49 11.55
CA LEU A 132 20.22 -5.88 11.95
C LEU A 132 21.65 -6.31 11.58
N ARG A 133 22.59 -6.18 12.50
CA ARG A 133 24.01 -6.51 12.26
C ARG A 133 24.23 -7.95 11.78
N ALA A 134 23.38 -8.89 12.22
CA ALA A 134 23.45 -10.29 11.79
C ALA A 134 23.11 -10.50 10.31
N CYS A 135 22.44 -9.54 9.67
CA CYS A 135 22.09 -9.58 8.25
C CYS A 135 23.18 -8.98 7.34
N ARG A 136 24.32 -8.54 7.90
CA ARG A 136 25.44 -8.07 7.08
C ARG A 136 26.05 -9.21 6.30
N VAL A 137 26.24 -8.97 4.99
CA VAL A 137 26.93 -9.91 4.11
C VAL A 137 28.41 -9.53 4.08
N THR A 138 29.24 -10.27 4.85
CA THR A 138 30.70 -10.10 4.85
C THR A 138 31.38 -11.09 3.90
N ASP A 139 30.90 -12.33 3.90
CA ASP A 139 31.43 -13.44 3.12
C ASP A 139 30.25 -14.28 2.59
N GLY A 140 29.80 -14.03 1.38
CA GLY A 140 28.70 -14.80 0.82
C GLY A 140 27.98 -14.13 -0.36
N VAL A 141 26.91 -14.76 -0.78
CA VAL A 141 26.08 -14.22 -1.86
C VAL A 141 25.11 -13.21 -1.29
N ALA A 142 25.26 -11.94 -1.69
CA ALA A 142 24.32 -10.90 -1.34
C ALA A 142 22.94 -11.21 -1.93
N PRO A 143 21.85 -10.84 -1.25
CA PRO A 143 20.52 -10.90 -1.83
C PRO A 143 20.48 -10.10 -3.13
N SER A 144 19.68 -10.56 -4.09
CA SER A 144 19.47 -9.83 -5.34
C SER A 144 18.78 -8.48 -5.13
N ARG A 145 18.12 -8.32 -3.98
CA ARG A 145 17.32 -7.16 -3.63
C ARG A 145 17.18 -7.08 -2.10
N TYR A 146 17.19 -5.88 -1.56
CA TYR A 146 17.01 -5.59 -0.12
C TYR A 146 15.66 -4.93 0.19
N LEU A 147 15.03 -4.30 -0.82
CA LEU A 147 13.75 -3.62 -0.67
C LEU A 147 12.70 -4.31 -1.53
N ASP A 148 11.83 -5.11 -0.91
CA ASP A 148 10.80 -5.88 -1.60
C ASP A 148 9.47 -5.15 -1.71
N GLN A 149 9.14 -4.37 -0.70
CA GLN A 149 7.94 -3.55 -0.64
C GLN A 149 8.31 -2.12 -0.30
N TYR A 150 7.70 -1.20 -1.01
CA TYR A 150 7.90 0.22 -0.83
C TYR A 150 6.59 0.95 -0.93
N ALA A 151 6.27 1.73 0.07
CA ALA A 151 5.19 2.70 0.02
C ALA A 151 5.71 4.08 0.39
N VAL A 152 4.95 5.10 0.04
CA VAL A 152 5.36 6.48 0.22
C VAL A 152 4.15 7.35 0.49
N ASP A 153 4.31 8.30 1.40
CA ASP A 153 3.36 9.39 1.59
C ASP A 153 3.72 10.53 0.65
N LEU A 154 2.75 10.93 -0.16
CA LEU A 154 2.89 12.03 -1.10
C LEU A 154 2.06 13.23 -0.64
N VAL A 155 2.60 14.41 -0.83
CA VAL A 155 1.88 15.68 -0.63
C VAL A 155 1.97 16.52 -1.89
N ARG A 156 0.86 17.16 -2.25
CA ARG A 156 0.85 18.14 -3.31
C ARG A 156 1.06 19.53 -2.71
N LEU A 157 2.08 20.23 -3.17
CA LEU A 157 2.34 21.60 -2.75
C LEU A 157 1.42 22.61 -3.47
N ALA A 158 1.38 23.84 -2.98
CA ALA A 158 0.55 24.91 -3.53
C ALA A 158 0.83 25.22 -5.02
N ASP A 159 2.05 24.95 -5.48
CA ASP A 159 2.45 25.09 -6.89
C ASP A 159 2.02 23.90 -7.78
N GLY A 160 1.34 22.91 -7.21
CA GLY A 160 0.86 21.72 -7.89
C GLY A 160 1.87 20.59 -8.00
N ARG A 161 3.11 20.74 -7.54
CA ARG A 161 4.12 19.68 -7.57
C ARG A 161 3.91 18.66 -6.48
N TRP A 162 4.15 17.38 -6.80
CA TRP A 162 4.17 16.29 -5.84
C TRP A 162 5.51 16.19 -5.13
N HIS A 163 5.47 16.01 -3.82
CA HIS A 163 6.64 15.78 -3.00
C HIS A 163 6.44 14.53 -2.14
N VAL A 164 7.53 13.80 -1.91
CA VAL A 164 7.57 12.70 -0.95
C VAL A 164 7.66 13.30 0.45
N LEU A 165 6.71 12.94 1.29
CA LEU A 165 6.68 13.33 2.69
C LEU A 165 7.37 12.30 3.58
N ALA A 166 7.10 11.00 3.33
CA ALA A 166 7.72 9.90 4.07
C ALA A 166 7.90 8.67 3.18
N ASP A 167 8.93 7.89 3.48
CA ASP A 167 9.22 6.59 2.88
C ASP A 167 8.89 5.47 3.87
N HIS A 168 8.18 4.44 3.41
CA HIS A 168 7.85 3.25 4.19
C HIS A 168 8.54 2.05 3.55
N THR A 169 9.64 1.61 4.16
CA THR A 169 10.56 0.59 3.62
C THR A 169 10.53 -0.73 4.38
N GLU A 170 9.81 -0.81 5.49
CA GLU A 170 9.71 -2.03 6.29
C GLU A 170 8.46 -2.83 5.95
N VAL A 171 7.34 -2.49 6.60
CA VAL A 171 6.05 -3.18 6.44
C VAL A 171 5.01 -2.15 6.04
N PRO A 172 4.97 -1.72 4.77
CA PRO A 172 3.98 -0.76 4.33
C PRO A 172 2.58 -1.37 4.46
N SER A 173 1.67 -0.65 5.12
CA SER A 173 0.26 -1.02 5.26
C SER A 173 -0.63 -0.08 4.44
N GLY A 174 -1.91 -0.48 4.26
CA GLY A 174 -2.91 0.33 3.56
C GLY A 174 -3.30 -0.20 2.18
N ALA A 175 -2.50 -1.07 1.55
CA ALA A 175 -2.81 -1.62 0.23
C ALA A 175 -4.12 -2.42 0.22
N GLY A 176 -4.40 -3.20 1.26
CA GLY A 176 -5.64 -3.96 1.40
C GLY A 176 -6.86 -3.05 1.50
N TYR A 177 -6.76 -1.98 2.27
CA TYR A 177 -7.82 -0.96 2.38
C TYR A 177 -8.04 -0.24 1.04
N ALA A 178 -6.99 0.16 0.35
CA ALA A 178 -7.09 0.83 -0.94
C ALA A 178 -7.74 -0.05 -2.01
N LEU A 179 -7.39 -1.34 -2.05
CA LEU A 179 -7.99 -2.31 -2.97
C LEU A 179 -9.48 -2.55 -2.66
N GLU A 180 -9.83 -2.67 -1.38
CA GLU A 180 -11.22 -2.83 -0.96
C GLU A 180 -12.06 -1.59 -1.25
N MET A 181 -11.54 -0.39 -0.93
CA MET A 181 -12.18 0.87 -1.30
C MET A 181 -12.48 0.94 -2.79
N ARG A 182 -11.50 0.60 -3.60
CA ARG A 182 -11.67 0.59 -5.06
C ARG A 182 -12.74 -0.42 -5.51
N ARG A 183 -12.80 -1.59 -4.88
CA ARG A 183 -13.83 -2.60 -5.14
C ARG A 183 -15.23 -2.07 -4.81
N VAL A 184 -15.37 -1.44 -3.66
CA VAL A 184 -16.64 -0.85 -3.23
C VAL A 184 -17.06 0.31 -4.11
N LEU A 185 -16.13 1.21 -4.47
CA LEU A 185 -16.39 2.30 -5.41
C LEU A 185 -16.84 1.80 -6.78
N ALA A 186 -16.16 0.77 -7.32
CA ALA A 186 -16.54 0.20 -8.62
C ALA A 186 -17.95 -0.41 -8.62
N ARG A 187 -18.40 -0.94 -7.49
CA ARG A 187 -19.77 -1.44 -7.32
C ARG A 187 -20.79 -0.33 -7.11
N SER A 188 -20.40 0.72 -6.42
CA SER A 188 -21.29 1.84 -6.08
C SER A 188 -21.44 2.85 -7.21
N LEU A 189 -20.41 3.00 -8.05
CA LEU A 189 -20.39 3.92 -9.21
C LEU A 189 -19.94 3.18 -10.49
N PRO A 190 -20.64 2.12 -10.91
CA PRO A 190 -20.23 1.31 -12.05
C PRO A 190 -20.21 2.10 -13.37
N GLU A 191 -21.02 3.14 -13.48
CA GLU A 191 -21.05 4.03 -14.64
C GLU A 191 -19.71 4.78 -14.80
N ALA A 192 -19.12 5.23 -13.69
CA ALA A 192 -17.82 5.90 -13.70
C ALA A 192 -16.72 4.95 -14.20
N PHE A 193 -16.69 3.72 -13.73
CA PHE A 193 -15.68 2.73 -14.14
C PHE A 193 -15.85 2.22 -15.57
N ARG A 194 -17.07 2.35 -16.16
CA ARG A 194 -17.31 2.04 -17.58
C ARG A 194 -16.96 3.17 -18.51
N SER A 195 -17.16 4.41 -18.08
CA SER A 195 -16.99 5.61 -18.94
C SER A 195 -15.62 6.27 -18.81
N ILE A 196 -14.89 6.00 -17.70
CA ILE A 196 -13.58 6.58 -17.45
C ILE A 196 -12.54 5.45 -17.51
N PRO A 197 -11.45 5.62 -18.30
CA PRO A 197 -10.40 4.60 -18.38
C PRO A 197 -9.56 4.56 -17.08
N VAL A 198 -10.04 3.82 -16.09
CA VAL A 198 -9.37 3.67 -14.79
C VAL A 198 -8.39 2.50 -14.84
N ARG A 199 -7.13 2.72 -14.47
CA ARG A 199 -6.07 1.70 -14.46
C ARG A 199 -6.45 0.53 -13.54
N HIS A 200 -6.38 -0.71 -14.05
CA HIS A 200 -6.64 -1.91 -13.26
C HIS A 200 -5.48 -2.23 -12.32
N LEU A 201 -5.82 -2.67 -11.09
CA LEU A 201 -4.81 -3.02 -10.06
C LEU A 201 -4.53 -4.52 -9.95
N ARG A 202 -5.16 -5.37 -10.78
CA ARG A 202 -4.93 -6.83 -10.74
C ARG A 202 -3.45 -7.18 -10.93
N SER A 203 -2.80 -6.59 -11.92
CA SER A 203 -1.37 -6.81 -12.20
C SER A 203 -0.44 -6.37 -11.06
N PHE A 204 -0.89 -5.50 -10.16
CA PHE A 204 -0.13 -5.15 -8.95
C PHE A 204 -0.08 -6.34 -7.98
N VAL A 205 -1.23 -6.96 -7.71
CA VAL A 205 -1.32 -8.12 -6.82
C VAL A 205 -0.53 -9.30 -7.38
N ASP A 206 -0.68 -9.59 -8.68
CA ASP A 206 0.04 -10.68 -9.34
C ASP A 206 1.56 -10.48 -9.25
N ARG A 207 2.07 -9.27 -9.55
CA ARG A 207 3.50 -8.93 -9.41
C ARG A 207 3.98 -8.97 -7.95
N TRP A 208 3.13 -8.62 -7.00
CA TRP A 208 3.47 -8.71 -5.58
C TRP A 208 3.66 -10.16 -5.16
N HIS A 209 2.71 -11.04 -5.55
CA HIS A 209 2.85 -12.48 -5.35
C HIS A 209 4.16 -13.03 -5.94
N ASP A 210 4.44 -12.71 -7.22
CA ASP A 210 5.65 -13.17 -7.91
C ASP A 210 6.93 -12.63 -7.26
N SER A 211 6.89 -11.39 -6.80
CA SER A 211 7.99 -10.76 -6.05
C SER A 211 8.31 -11.51 -4.76
N LEU A 212 7.28 -11.86 -3.99
CA LEU A 212 7.45 -12.64 -2.76
C LEU A 212 7.92 -14.07 -3.06
N ALA A 213 7.40 -14.69 -4.11
CA ALA A 213 7.84 -16.02 -4.53
C ALA A 213 9.32 -16.05 -4.95
N ALA A 214 9.80 -14.97 -5.55
CA ALA A 214 11.20 -14.83 -5.96
C ALA A 214 12.20 -14.73 -4.78
N LEU A 215 11.73 -14.48 -3.56
CA LEU A 215 12.56 -14.49 -2.34
C LEU A 215 12.86 -15.90 -1.82
N ALA A 216 12.25 -16.92 -2.41
CA ALA A 216 12.50 -18.30 -2.00
C ALA A 216 13.96 -18.70 -2.23
N PRO A 217 14.51 -19.61 -1.40
CA PRO A 217 15.84 -20.16 -1.60
C PRO A 217 16.02 -20.78 -2.99
N ALA A 218 17.24 -20.72 -3.52
CA ALA A 218 17.56 -21.27 -4.83
C ALA A 218 17.13 -22.75 -4.97
N GLY A 219 16.54 -23.09 -6.11
CA GLY A 219 16.05 -24.44 -6.40
C GLY A 219 14.63 -24.76 -5.91
N VAL A 220 13.93 -23.81 -5.29
CA VAL A 220 12.52 -23.97 -4.89
C VAL A 220 11.61 -23.37 -5.99
N ALA A 221 11.02 -24.25 -6.81
CA ALA A 221 10.16 -23.79 -7.91
C ALA A 221 8.79 -23.27 -7.46
N ASN A 222 8.21 -23.86 -6.40
CA ASN A 222 6.90 -23.50 -5.86
C ASN A 222 7.02 -23.24 -4.35
N PRO A 223 7.35 -22.04 -3.93
CA PRO A 223 7.52 -21.72 -2.52
C PRO A 223 6.17 -21.70 -1.78
N ASN A 224 6.15 -22.28 -0.59
CA ASN A 224 5.04 -22.12 0.33
C ASN A 224 5.18 -20.76 1.01
N MET A 225 4.24 -19.88 0.81
CA MET A 225 4.15 -18.56 1.41
C MET A 225 2.99 -18.49 2.39
N ALA A 226 3.07 -17.61 3.38
CA ALA A 226 1.99 -17.33 4.32
C ALA A 226 2.04 -15.87 4.76
N VAL A 227 0.90 -15.31 5.11
CA VAL A 227 0.82 -14.03 5.82
C VAL A 227 0.79 -14.32 7.31
N LEU A 228 1.78 -13.83 8.05
CA LEU A 228 1.83 -13.92 9.51
C LEU A 228 1.09 -12.74 10.12
N THR A 229 0.15 -13.01 11.01
CA THR A 229 -0.63 -12.00 11.73
C THR A 229 -0.45 -12.13 13.24
N PRO A 230 -0.48 -11.01 13.99
CA PRO A 230 -0.60 -11.04 15.45
C PRO A 230 -1.98 -11.50 15.95
N GLY A 231 -2.94 -11.73 15.04
CA GLY A 231 -4.30 -12.16 15.37
C GLY A 231 -5.34 -11.04 15.29
N SER A 232 -6.57 -11.37 15.67
CA SER A 232 -7.75 -10.51 15.51
C SER A 232 -7.71 -9.20 16.31
N LEU A 233 -6.82 -9.07 17.29
CA LEU A 233 -6.62 -7.85 18.06
C LEU A 233 -5.70 -6.83 17.35
N SER A 234 -5.08 -7.21 16.24
CA SER A 234 -4.28 -6.26 15.45
C SER A 234 -5.15 -5.16 14.85
N ALA A 235 -4.67 -3.92 14.91
CA ALA A 235 -5.34 -2.77 14.28
C ALA A 235 -5.55 -2.98 12.77
N THR A 236 -4.65 -3.71 12.12
CA THR A 236 -4.65 -3.97 10.66
C THR A 236 -5.09 -5.40 10.32
N TYR A 237 -5.78 -6.10 11.22
CA TYR A 237 -6.17 -7.51 10.99
C TYR A 237 -7.00 -7.70 9.72
N PHE A 238 -7.91 -6.79 9.43
CA PHE A 238 -8.65 -6.80 8.16
C PHE A 238 -7.71 -6.86 6.95
N GLU A 239 -6.67 -6.03 6.93
CA GLU A 239 -5.71 -6.00 5.83
C GLU A 239 -4.94 -7.32 5.71
N HIS A 240 -4.54 -7.94 6.82
CA HIS A 240 -3.86 -9.24 6.81
C HIS A 240 -4.74 -10.33 6.17
N VAL A 241 -6.02 -10.40 6.58
CA VAL A 241 -7.00 -11.34 6.00
C VAL A 241 -7.21 -11.06 4.51
N TYR A 242 -7.38 -9.78 4.17
CA TYR A 242 -7.63 -9.36 2.81
C TYR A 242 -6.46 -9.71 1.88
N LEU A 243 -5.24 -9.38 2.29
CA LEU A 243 -4.03 -9.65 1.51
C LEU A 243 -3.74 -11.15 1.38
N ALA A 244 -3.90 -11.93 2.45
CA ALA A 244 -3.78 -13.38 2.38
C ALA A 244 -4.71 -13.98 1.31
N LYS A 245 -5.96 -13.50 1.27
CA LYS A 245 -6.95 -13.89 0.25
C LYS A 245 -6.57 -13.42 -1.15
N GLN A 246 -6.08 -12.18 -1.32
CA GLN A 246 -5.69 -11.64 -2.64
C GLN A 246 -4.46 -12.34 -3.20
N LEU A 247 -3.49 -12.65 -2.35
CA LEU A 247 -2.26 -13.37 -2.71
C LEU A 247 -2.44 -14.88 -2.78
N ALA A 248 -3.63 -15.39 -2.42
CA ALA A 248 -3.96 -16.81 -2.38
C ALA A 248 -3.00 -17.64 -1.49
N VAL A 249 -2.61 -17.07 -0.34
CA VAL A 249 -1.73 -17.71 0.65
C VAL A 249 -2.45 -17.84 2.00
N PRO A 250 -2.09 -18.83 2.85
CA PRO A 250 -2.70 -18.95 4.17
C PRO A 250 -2.38 -17.76 5.07
N LEU A 251 -3.36 -17.39 5.89
CA LEU A 251 -3.16 -16.50 7.03
C LEU A 251 -2.82 -17.37 8.25
N VAL A 252 -1.74 -17.05 8.95
CA VAL A 252 -1.24 -17.83 10.08
C VAL A 252 -0.90 -16.94 11.27
N GLU A 253 -1.06 -17.47 12.47
CA GLU A 253 -0.59 -16.87 13.70
C GLU A 253 0.70 -17.56 14.18
N ALA A 254 1.42 -16.97 15.13
CA ALA A 254 2.65 -17.55 15.66
C ALA A 254 2.43 -18.97 16.23
N GLY A 255 1.25 -19.23 16.79
CA GLY A 255 0.84 -20.54 17.29
C GLY A 255 0.75 -21.63 16.24
N ASP A 256 0.51 -21.27 14.98
CA ASP A 256 0.41 -22.21 13.86
C ASP A 256 1.78 -22.61 13.30
N LEU A 257 2.84 -21.95 13.76
CA LEU A 257 4.19 -22.17 13.26
C LEU A 257 5.02 -23.00 14.25
N THR A 258 6.01 -23.71 13.73
CA THR A 258 7.05 -24.39 14.51
C THR A 258 8.37 -24.35 13.75
N VAL A 259 9.47 -24.26 14.52
CA VAL A 259 10.83 -24.31 13.96
C VAL A 259 11.46 -25.66 14.24
N ARG A 260 11.98 -26.32 13.21
CA ARG A 260 12.74 -27.57 13.31
C ARG A 260 13.96 -27.48 12.40
N HIS A 261 15.16 -27.75 12.94
CA HIS A 261 16.41 -27.68 12.17
C HIS A 261 16.59 -26.34 11.42
N ASN A 262 16.32 -25.23 12.08
CA ASN A 262 16.36 -23.86 11.52
C ASN A 262 15.41 -23.63 10.30
N ILE A 263 14.36 -24.42 10.19
CA ILE A 263 13.36 -24.31 9.13
C ILE A 263 12.00 -24.07 9.80
N VAL A 264 11.24 -23.13 9.26
CA VAL A 264 9.88 -22.85 9.71
C VAL A 264 8.89 -23.79 9.01
N PHE A 265 8.01 -24.37 9.80
CA PHE A 265 6.92 -25.24 9.30
C PHE A 265 5.58 -24.71 9.77
N LEU A 266 4.60 -24.80 8.91
CA LEU A 266 3.20 -24.65 9.26
C LEU A 266 2.69 -25.97 9.87
N LYS A 267 2.08 -25.89 11.06
CA LYS A 267 1.42 -27.01 11.70
C LYS A 267 0.11 -27.33 10.94
N THR A 268 -0.08 -28.56 10.54
CA THR A 268 -1.32 -29.07 10.01
C THR A 268 -1.79 -30.23 10.89
N ASP A 269 -3.07 -30.55 10.89
CA ASP A 269 -3.68 -31.57 11.78
C ASP A 269 -3.00 -32.94 11.75
N ARG A 270 -2.24 -33.24 10.70
CA ARG A 270 -1.59 -34.55 10.53
C ARG A 270 -0.08 -34.49 10.28
N LYS A 271 0.44 -33.40 9.68
CA LYS A 271 1.88 -33.24 9.38
C LYS A 271 2.22 -31.76 9.29
N SER A 272 3.45 -31.40 9.68
CA SER A 272 3.94 -30.04 9.45
C SER A 272 4.39 -29.87 8.01
N THR A 273 3.91 -28.83 7.35
CA THR A 273 4.34 -28.45 6.00
C THR A 273 5.42 -27.36 6.11
N ARG A 274 6.56 -27.56 5.44
CA ARG A 274 7.66 -26.61 5.43
C ARG A 274 7.23 -25.31 4.78
N LEU A 275 7.42 -24.18 5.45
CA LEU A 275 7.41 -22.85 4.85
C LEU A 275 8.82 -22.54 4.38
N ASN A 276 8.96 -22.05 3.16
CA ASN A 276 10.23 -21.60 2.62
C ASN A 276 10.53 -20.22 3.19
N SER A 277 11.20 -20.15 4.34
CA SER A 277 11.73 -18.91 4.85
C SER A 277 13.04 -18.60 4.14
N SER A 278 13.13 -17.48 3.45
CA SER A 278 14.40 -16.82 3.26
C SER A 278 14.85 -16.34 4.64
N HIS A 279 16.04 -16.74 5.07
CA HIS A 279 16.64 -16.18 6.27
C HIS A 279 16.92 -14.69 6.01
N THR A 280 16.13 -13.85 6.59
CA THR A 280 16.48 -12.45 6.83
C THR A 280 16.89 -12.30 8.28
#